data_225e7b22dc2c0feae52c77c382983114
#
_entry.id   225e7b22dc2c0feae52c77c382983114
#
_cell.length_a   1.000
_cell.length_b   1.000
_cell.length_c   1.000
_cell.angle_alpha   90.00
_cell.angle_beta   90.00
_cell.angle_gamma   90.00
#
_symmetry.space_group_name_H-M   'P 1'
#
loop_
_entity.id
_entity.type
_entity.pdbx_description
1 polymer ?
#
loop_
_entity_poly.entity_id
_entity_poly.type
_entity_poly.pdbx_seq_one_letter_code
_entity_poly.pdbx_strand_id
1 'polypeptide(L)'
;MMKRALGRAGVLLILAAMLPQTAVAERREVLGRARLFTNDLIGDGRDRWRSGSYSVSSVRGQEWTGQLPLRMGQVMEYRFRGETIAPANLNSPAAGDRLYAGVLSVGAHSYFGWNGFEVSAGADIMVMGEQSGVRQFQSAVHDMFSLQSSNVENFQVENGIYLQGTVEVGREFDMGGTRVRPFVELQAGVETLARAGVDLTFGDYGLGGLRLRDSTTGQRISAVDGGIDSGFSFLVGGDVAYVDSSRYLPTDRGYVVEDVRYRMRAGINYAFGSSNIFYGLTRLSEEFVGQPGGQTVGSVSFGIEF
;
A
#
# COMPACT_ATOMS: atom_id res chain seq x y z
N MET A 1 -9.68 -26.86 15.67
CA MET A 1 -10.06 -26.83 14.26
C MET A 1 -11.27 -25.97 13.93
N MET A 2 -12.27 -25.85 14.80
CA MET A 2 -13.55 -25.10 14.55
C MET A 2 -13.42 -23.56 14.57
N LYS A 3 -12.45 -22.97 15.29
CA LYS A 3 -12.26 -21.51 15.37
C LYS A 3 -11.65 -20.88 14.09
N ARG A 4 -10.92 -21.66 13.27
CA ARG A 4 -10.32 -21.17 12.01
C ARG A 4 -11.31 -21.06 10.83
N ALA A 5 -12.44 -21.76 10.88
CA ALA A 5 -13.43 -21.74 9.80
C ALA A 5 -14.35 -20.50 9.85
N LEU A 6 -14.66 -19.97 11.05
CA LEU A 6 -15.54 -18.81 11.19
C LEU A 6 -14.92 -17.49 10.65
N GLY A 7 -13.62 -17.31 10.80
CA GLY A 7 -12.94 -16.09 10.30
C GLY A 7 -12.95 -15.98 8.76
N ARG A 8 -12.75 -17.12 8.06
CA ARG A 8 -12.75 -17.15 6.59
C ARG A 8 -14.13 -16.96 5.95
N ALA A 9 -15.17 -17.48 6.61
CA ALA A 9 -16.57 -17.32 6.14
C ALA A 9 -17.08 -15.87 6.30
N GLY A 10 -16.69 -15.17 7.36
CA GLY A 10 -17.12 -13.80 7.63
C GLY A 10 -16.56 -12.78 6.62
N VAL A 11 -15.29 -12.92 6.23
CA VAL A 11 -14.64 -12.02 5.25
C VAL A 11 -15.17 -12.28 3.84
N LEU A 12 -15.41 -13.54 3.46
CA LEU A 12 -16.02 -13.89 2.17
C LEU A 12 -17.47 -13.39 2.04
N LEU A 13 -18.26 -13.40 3.11
CA LEU A 13 -19.62 -12.87 3.11
C LEU A 13 -19.69 -11.36 2.94
N ILE A 14 -18.73 -10.60 3.51
CA ILE A 14 -18.66 -9.14 3.34
C ILE A 14 -18.25 -8.78 1.91
N LEU A 15 -17.33 -9.52 1.30
CA LEU A 15 -16.94 -9.33 -0.11
C LEU A 15 -18.05 -9.71 -1.10
N ALA A 16 -18.82 -10.76 -0.83
CA ALA A 16 -19.92 -11.21 -1.67
C ALA A 16 -21.14 -10.26 -1.64
N ALA A 17 -21.38 -9.57 -0.53
CA ALA A 17 -22.46 -8.58 -0.42
C ALA A 17 -22.20 -7.28 -1.19
N MET A 18 -20.99 -7.09 -1.74
CA MET A 18 -20.56 -5.91 -2.49
C MET A 18 -20.57 -6.08 -4.01
N LEU A 19 -21.25 -7.10 -4.56
CA LEU A 19 -21.39 -7.24 -6.00
C LEU A 19 -22.17 -6.05 -6.58
N PRO A 20 -21.62 -5.36 -7.62
CA PRO A 20 -22.26 -4.18 -8.18
C PRO A 20 -23.60 -4.55 -8.82
N GLN A 21 -24.65 -3.83 -8.44
CA GLN A 21 -25.87 -3.79 -9.25
C GLN A 21 -25.48 -3.20 -10.62
N THR A 22 -26.04 -3.72 -11.69
CA THR A 22 -25.80 -3.33 -13.08
C THR A 22 -25.78 -1.80 -13.24
N ALA A 23 -24.57 -1.22 -13.17
CA ALA A 23 -24.38 0.19 -13.44
C ALA A 23 -24.44 0.36 -14.96
N VAL A 24 -25.38 1.17 -15.45
CA VAL A 24 -25.27 1.81 -16.76
C VAL A 24 -23.88 2.44 -16.79
N ALA A 25 -23.10 2.19 -17.83
CA ALA A 25 -21.74 2.70 -17.96
C ALA A 25 -21.76 4.24 -18.11
N GLU A 26 -21.92 4.91 -16.99
CA GLU A 26 -21.76 6.36 -16.93
C GLU A 26 -20.32 6.70 -17.28
N ARG A 27 -20.14 7.72 -18.13
CA ARG A 27 -18.82 8.15 -18.58
C ARG A 27 -18.01 8.62 -17.38
N ARG A 28 -16.97 7.88 -17.02
CA ARG A 28 -16.06 8.22 -15.94
C ARG A 28 -14.86 8.95 -16.50
N GLU A 29 -14.60 10.12 -15.98
CA GLU A 29 -13.44 10.93 -16.30
C GLU A 29 -12.29 10.63 -15.31
N VAL A 30 -11.08 11.02 -15.67
CA VAL A 30 -9.93 10.97 -14.76
C VAL A 30 -10.04 12.16 -13.82
N LEU A 31 -10.29 11.87 -12.54
CA LEU A 31 -10.36 12.88 -11.48
C LEU A 31 -8.98 13.24 -10.94
N GLY A 32 -8.03 12.34 -11.07
CA GLY A 32 -6.67 12.55 -10.64
C GLY A 32 -5.79 11.30 -10.74
N ARG A 33 -4.51 11.45 -10.40
CA ARG A 33 -3.51 10.40 -10.46
C ARG A 33 -2.57 10.50 -9.29
N ALA A 34 -2.07 9.34 -8.83
CA ALA A 34 -1.01 9.25 -7.84
C ALA A 34 0.11 8.32 -8.30
N ARG A 35 1.32 8.63 -7.90
CA ARG A 35 2.49 7.79 -8.10
C ARG A 35 3.31 7.81 -6.84
N LEU A 36 3.74 6.64 -6.38
CA LEU A 36 4.61 6.53 -5.23
C LEU A 36 5.75 5.58 -5.54
N PHE A 37 6.95 6.07 -5.41
CA PHE A 37 8.16 5.27 -5.39
C PHE A 37 8.60 5.09 -3.95
N THR A 38 8.84 3.85 -3.53
CA THR A 38 9.34 3.51 -2.20
C THR A 38 10.58 2.65 -2.36
N ASN A 39 11.61 2.94 -1.57
CA ASN A 39 12.84 2.16 -1.58
C ASN A 39 13.56 2.31 -0.24
N ASP A 40 14.23 1.25 0.20
CA ASP A 40 15.00 1.24 1.43
C ASP A 40 16.33 2.01 1.30
N LEU A 41 16.89 2.13 0.11
CA LEU A 41 18.09 2.94 -0.14
C LEU A 41 17.87 4.41 0.25
N ILE A 42 16.69 4.96 -0.03
CA ILE A 42 16.29 6.32 0.38
C ILE A 42 15.65 6.36 1.79
N GLY A 43 15.70 5.25 2.50
CA GLY A 43 15.28 5.08 3.89
C GLY A 43 16.48 4.87 4.81
N ASP A 44 16.82 3.62 5.13
CA ASP A 44 17.95 3.26 5.99
C ASP A 44 19.25 2.94 5.21
N GLY A 45 19.23 3.04 3.89
CA GLY A 45 20.40 2.87 3.05
C GLY A 45 20.83 1.41 2.84
N ARG A 46 19.93 0.46 3.07
CA ARG A 46 20.21 -0.99 2.95
C ARG A 46 19.24 -1.60 1.95
N ASP A 47 19.73 -2.50 1.10
CA ASP A 47 18.92 -3.23 0.12
C ASP A 47 18.49 -4.58 0.71
N ARG A 48 17.32 -4.61 1.36
CA ARG A 48 16.82 -5.81 2.06
C ARG A 48 15.32 -5.76 2.33
N TRP A 49 14.71 -6.92 2.53
CA TRP A 49 13.32 -7.17 2.93
C TRP A 49 12.33 -6.42 2.04
N ARG A 50 11.61 -5.43 2.50
CA ARG A 50 10.76 -4.57 1.65
C ARG A 50 11.62 -3.59 0.88
N SER A 51 12.37 -4.12 -0.09
CA SER A 51 13.46 -3.42 -0.78
C SER A 51 12.98 -2.25 -1.63
N GLY A 52 11.87 -2.45 -2.36
CA GLY A 52 11.32 -1.37 -3.16
C GLY A 52 9.95 -1.65 -3.72
N SER A 53 9.21 -0.57 -4.02
CA SER A 53 7.95 -0.65 -4.75
C SER A 53 7.70 0.61 -5.57
N TYR A 54 6.92 0.45 -6.64
CA TYR A 54 6.40 1.56 -7.41
C TYR A 54 4.92 1.33 -7.68
N SER A 55 4.09 2.29 -7.30
CA SER A 55 2.65 2.27 -7.55
C SER A 55 2.22 3.45 -8.42
N VAL A 56 1.29 3.18 -9.31
CA VAL A 56 0.60 4.16 -10.15
C VAL A 56 -0.88 3.95 -10.00
N SER A 57 -1.60 4.99 -9.64
CA SER A 57 -3.05 4.98 -9.49
C SER A 57 -3.69 6.03 -10.38
N SER A 58 -4.82 5.67 -10.99
CA SER A 58 -5.72 6.57 -11.69
C SER A 58 -7.07 6.54 -10.99
N VAL A 59 -7.49 7.67 -10.45
CA VAL A 59 -8.81 7.84 -9.85
C VAL A 59 -9.79 8.32 -10.93
N ARG A 60 -10.91 7.63 -11.03
CA ARG A 60 -11.95 7.93 -12.02
C ARG A 60 -13.33 8.02 -11.37
N GLY A 61 -14.13 8.95 -11.85
CA GLY A 61 -15.50 9.20 -11.42
C GLY A 61 -16.22 10.11 -12.40
N GLN A 62 -17.42 10.55 -12.03
CA GLN A 62 -18.14 11.55 -12.83
C GLN A 62 -17.60 12.95 -12.57
N GLU A 63 -17.48 13.33 -11.29
CA GLU A 63 -17.06 14.63 -10.82
C GLU A 63 -16.46 14.50 -9.41
N TRP A 64 -15.52 15.36 -9.08
CA TRP A 64 -15.04 15.52 -7.71
C TRP A 64 -15.62 16.80 -7.09
N THR A 65 -16.37 16.66 -6.01
CA THR A 65 -17.08 17.76 -5.33
C THR A 65 -16.45 18.17 -4.01
N GLY A 66 -15.19 17.75 -3.76
CA GLY A 66 -14.52 17.94 -2.47
C GLY A 66 -14.90 16.93 -1.38
N GLN A 67 -15.79 15.99 -1.70
CA GLN A 67 -16.29 14.99 -0.77
C GLN A 67 -16.46 13.63 -1.45
N LEU A 68 -16.36 12.56 -0.66
CA LEU A 68 -16.63 11.22 -1.14
C LEU A 68 -18.12 11.02 -1.45
N PRO A 69 -18.45 10.37 -2.59
CA PRO A 69 -19.83 10.04 -2.91
C PRO A 69 -20.40 9.03 -1.93
N LEU A 70 -21.72 9.01 -1.76
CA LEU A 70 -22.39 8.05 -0.84
C LEU A 70 -22.51 6.64 -1.42
N ARG A 71 -22.36 6.46 -2.74
CA ARG A 71 -22.52 5.17 -3.40
C ARG A 71 -21.17 4.58 -3.77
N MET A 72 -21.00 3.31 -3.41
CA MET A 72 -19.89 2.49 -3.87
C MET A 72 -19.86 2.49 -5.41
N GLY A 73 -18.65 2.53 -5.99
CA GLY A 73 -18.43 2.48 -7.43
C GLY A 73 -18.50 3.82 -8.15
N GLN A 74 -18.92 4.93 -7.53
CA GLN A 74 -18.92 6.25 -8.19
C GLN A 74 -17.51 6.84 -8.33
N VAL A 75 -16.67 6.68 -7.32
CA VAL A 75 -15.23 7.00 -7.39
C VAL A 75 -14.45 5.71 -7.29
N MET A 76 -13.62 5.44 -8.31
CA MET A 76 -12.82 4.23 -8.45
C MET A 76 -11.36 4.57 -8.67
N GLU A 77 -10.50 3.94 -7.90
CA GLU A 77 -9.07 3.84 -8.17
C GLU A 77 -8.79 2.59 -9.02
N TYR A 78 -8.01 2.75 -10.06
CA TYR A 78 -7.36 1.66 -10.78
C TYR A 78 -5.87 1.77 -10.53
N ARG A 79 -5.32 0.74 -9.90
CA ARG A 79 -3.94 0.72 -9.42
C ARG A 79 -3.10 -0.34 -10.13
N PHE A 80 -1.90 0.02 -10.53
CA PHE A 80 -0.82 -0.88 -10.89
C PHE A 80 0.31 -0.73 -9.88
N ARG A 81 0.90 -1.84 -9.44
CA ARG A 81 2.00 -1.83 -8.48
C ARG A 81 2.99 -2.94 -8.77
N GLY A 82 4.27 -2.59 -8.77
CA GLY A 82 5.40 -3.51 -8.70
C GLY A 82 6.06 -3.45 -7.33
N GLU A 83 6.44 -4.59 -6.76
CA GLU A 83 7.14 -4.67 -5.48
C GLU A 83 8.24 -5.71 -5.53
N THR A 84 9.37 -5.37 -4.94
CA THR A 84 10.50 -6.26 -4.69
C THR A 84 10.65 -6.48 -3.20
N ILE A 85 10.64 -7.74 -2.81
CA ILE A 85 10.93 -8.20 -1.45
C ILE A 85 12.17 -9.08 -1.57
N ALA A 86 13.22 -8.80 -0.77
CA ALA A 86 14.52 -9.40 -0.95
C ALA A 86 15.08 -9.93 0.39
N PRO A 87 15.95 -10.95 0.38
CA PRO A 87 16.76 -11.28 1.55
C PRO A 87 17.76 -10.16 1.85
N ALA A 88 18.32 -10.12 3.06
CA ALA A 88 19.29 -9.12 3.46
C ALA A 88 20.60 -9.18 2.67
N ASN A 89 20.88 -10.30 1.99
CA ASN A 89 22.00 -10.45 1.08
C ASN A 89 21.54 -11.17 -0.20
N LEU A 90 21.49 -10.45 -1.31
CA LEU A 90 21.06 -10.95 -2.62
C LEU A 90 22.01 -11.97 -3.25
N ASN A 91 23.31 -11.94 -2.89
CA ASN A 91 24.32 -12.82 -3.48
C ASN A 91 24.48 -14.13 -2.70
N SER A 92 24.25 -14.08 -1.39
CA SER A 92 24.38 -15.25 -0.50
C SER A 92 23.33 -15.15 0.61
N PRO A 93 22.06 -15.45 0.29
CA PRO A 93 20.99 -15.43 1.31
C PRO A 93 21.31 -16.33 2.48
N ALA A 94 21.17 -15.81 3.69
CA ALA A 94 21.39 -16.59 4.90
C ALA A 94 20.26 -17.63 5.09
N ALA A 95 20.57 -18.77 5.67
CA ALA A 95 19.55 -19.73 6.06
C ALA A 95 18.59 -19.07 7.07
N GLY A 96 17.28 -19.13 6.81
CA GLY A 96 16.26 -18.51 7.65
C GLY A 96 15.98 -17.04 7.37
N ASP A 97 16.71 -16.39 6.44
CA ASP A 97 16.29 -15.07 5.92
C ASP A 97 15.10 -15.23 4.98
N ARG A 98 14.38 -14.12 4.70
CA ARG A 98 13.19 -14.20 3.86
C ARG A 98 13.53 -14.52 2.41
N LEU A 99 12.60 -15.20 1.76
CA LEU A 99 12.69 -15.49 0.34
C LEU A 99 12.53 -14.18 -0.47
N TYR A 100 13.20 -14.16 -1.61
CA TYR A 100 12.93 -13.15 -2.63
C TYR A 100 11.50 -13.30 -3.17
N ALA A 101 10.80 -12.18 -3.32
CA ALA A 101 9.50 -12.14 -3.97
C ALA A 101 9.41 -10.93 -4.89
N GLY A 102 9.35 -11.18 -6.20
CA GLY A 102 8.89 -10.18 -7.16
C GLY A 102 7.37 -10.24 -7.25
N VAL A 103 6.71 -9.11 -7.18
CA VAL A 103 5.24 -9.01 -7.17
C VAL A 103 4.79 -7.95 -8.15
N LEU A 104 3.87 -8.30 -9.05
CA LEU A 104 3.07 -7.35 -9.82
C LEU A 104 1.63 -7.44 -9.39
N SER A 105 0.96 -6.30 -9.25
CA SER A 105 -0.48 -6.28 -8.98
C SER A 105 -1.21 -5.26 -9.82
N VAL A 106 -2.47 -5.60 -10.15
CA VAL A 106 -3.46 -4.69 -10.70
C VAL A 106 -4.71 -4.76 -9.85
N GLY A 107 -5.24 -3.61 -9.47
CA GLY A 107 -6.36 -3.52 -8.55
C GLY A 107 -7.39 -2.48 -8.93
N ALA A 108 -8.59 -2.68 -8.39
CA ALA A 108 -9.69 -1.74 -8.47
C ALA A 108 -10.31 -1.55 -7.08
N HIS A 109 -10.37 -0.30 -6.64
CA HIS A 109 -10.85 0.08 -5.31
C HIS A 109 -11.89 1.19 -5.43
N SER A 110 -12.97 1.10 -4.69
CA SER A 110 -13.98 2.13 -4.60
C SER A 110 -13.81 2.95 -3.33
N TYR A 111 -14.03 4.26 -3.46
CA TYR A 111 -14.00 5.22 -2.36
C TYR A 111 -15.38 5.85 -2.20
N PHE A 112 -15.95 5.78 -1.01
CA PHE A 112 -17.29 6.32 -0.73
C PHE A 112 -17.46 6.69 0.75
N GLY A 113 -18.43 7.56 1.02
CA GLY A 113 -18.82 7.96 2.36
C GLY A 113 -19.93 7.06 2.89
N TRP A 114 -19.85 6.66 4.16
CA TRP A 114 -20.89 5.90 4.84
C TRP A 114 -21.04 6.36 6.29
N ASN A 115 -22.20 6.94 6.62
CA ASN A 115 -22.50 7.43 7.97
C ASN A 115 -21.39 8.33 8.58
N GLY A 116 -20.80 9.20 7.78
CA GLY A 116 -19.72 10.11 8.20
C GLY A 116 -18.34 9.46 8.29
N PHE A 117 -18.20 8.22 7.84
CA PHE A 117 -16.91 7.55 7.64
C PHE A 117 -16.51 7.60 6.17
N GLU A 118 -15.21 7.60 5.94
CA GLU A 118 -14.58 7.35 4.65
C GLU A 118 -14.34 5.84 4.52
N VAL A 119 -14.83 5.23 3.46
CA VAL A 119 -14.64 3.80 3.18
C VAL A 119 -13.90 3.64 1.87
N SER A 120 -12.87 2.81 1.88
CA SER A 120 -12.30 2.24 0.67
C SER A 120 -12.47 0.73 0.67
N ALA A 121 -12.88 0.16 -0.46
CA ALA A 121 -13.06 -1.28 -0.61
C ALA A 121 -12.70 -1.71 -2.02
N GLY A 122 -11.89 -2.75 -2.14
CA GLY A 122 -11.45 -3.23 -3.44
C GLY A 122 -10.66 -4.51 -3.38
N ALA A 123 -10.13 -4.89 -4.55
CA ALA A 123 -9.30 -6.05 -4.68
C ALA A 123 -8.21 -5.85 -5.72
N ASP A 124 -7.10 -6.58 -5.52
CA ASP A 124 -5.95 -6.64 -6.41
C ASP A 124 -5.74 -8.09 -6.88
N ILE A 125 -5.48 -8.28 -8.17
CA ILE A 125 -4.91 -9.51 -8.70
C ILE A 125 -3.40 -9.36 -8.59
N MET A 126 -2.76 -10.30 -7.89
CA MET A 126 -1.33 -10.27 -7.59
C MET A 126 -0.63 -11.45 -8.26
N VAL A 127 0.37 -11.17 -9.08
CA VAL A 127 1.25 -12.16 -9.73
C VAL A 127 2.56 -12.17 -8.96
N MET A 128 2.91 -13.32 -8.38
CA MET A 128 4.09 -13.48 -7.52
C MET A 128 5.10 -14.47 -8.10
N GLY A 129 6.34 -14.32 -7.66
CA GLY A 129 7.44 -15.21 -8.01
C GLY A 129 8.12 -14.80 -9.33
N GLU A 130 8.86 -15.71 -9.93
CA GLU A 130 9.65 -15.46 -11.15
C GLU A 130 8.79 -15.01 -12.34
N GLN A 131 7.60 -15.56 -12.47
CA GLN A 131 6.64 -15.20 -13.52
C GLN A 131 6.19 -13.74 -13.51
N SER A 132 6.39 -13.02 -12.40
CA SER A 132 6.10 -11.59 -12.31
C SER A 132 7.00 -10.72 -13.19
N GLY A 133 8.19 -11.22 -13.58
CA GLY A 133 9.18 -10.46 -14.33
C GLY A 133 9.91 -9.36 -13.55
N VAL A 134 9.56 -9.16 -12.26
CA VAL A 134 10.13 -8.09 -11.43
C VAL A 134 11.62 -8.28 -11.21
N ARG A 135 12.08 -9.54 -11.02
CA ARG A 135 13.50 -9.86 -10.89
C ARG A 135 14.29 -9.48 -12.14
N GLN A 136 13.76 -9.82 -13.33
CA GLN A 136 14.39 -9.48 -14.62
C GLN A 136 14.50 -7.96 -14.81
N PHE A 137 13.44 -7.24 -14.43
CA PHE A 137 13.44 -5.79 -14.46
C PHE A 137 14.46 -5.20 -13.47
N GLN A 138 14.51 -5.70 -12.22
CA GLN A 138 15.49 -5.28 -11.23
C GLN A 138 16.92 -5.54 -11.69
N SER A 139 17.21 -6.73 -12.25
CA SER A 139 18.53 -7.06 -12.79
C SER A 139 18.93 -6.11 -13.91
N ALA A 140 18.03 -5.79 -14.84
CA ALA A 140 18.31 -4.84 -15.91
C ALA A 140 18.60 -3.42 -15.37
N VAL A 141 17.93 -2.98 -14.31
CA VAL A 141 18.23 -1.72 -13.63
C VAL A 141 19.58 -1.77 -12.92
N HIS A 142 19.89 -2.88 -12.23
CA HIS A 142 21.20 -3.07 -11.58
C HIS A 142 22.36 -3.05 -12.58
N ASP A 143 22.20 -3.71 -13.72
CA ASP A 143 23.20 -3.73 -14.80
C ASP A 143 23.41 -2.32 -15.37
N MET A 144 22.35 -1.55 -15.58
CA MET A 144 22.42 -0.18 -16.07
C MET A 144 23.21 0.75 -15.14
N PHE A 145 23.10 0.55 -13.83
CA PHE A 145 23.80 1.35 -12.81
C PHE A 145 25.06 0.68 -12.26
N SER A 146 25.52 -0.42 -12.86
CA SER A 146 26.69 -1.20 -12.42
C SER A 146 26.60 -1.66 -10.96
N LEU A 147 25.39 -1.97 -10.50
CA LEU A 147 25.12 -2.54 -9.18
C LEU A 147 25.32 -4.06 -9.23
N GLN A 148 25.47 -4.69 -8.04
CA GLN A 148 25.67 -6.13 -7.97
C GLN A 148 24.46 -6.90 -8.51
N SER A 149 24.72 -7.93 -9.33
CA SER A 149 23.69 -8.86 -9.80
C SER A 149 23.22 -9.76 -8.67
N SER A 150 21.92 -10.09 -8.63
CA SER A 150 21.31 -10.96 -7.63
C SER A 150 21.44 -12.43 -8.00
N ASN A 151 21.80 -13.29 -7.04
CA ASN A 151 21.86 -14.76 -7.19
C ASN A 151 20.78 -15.41 -6.29
N VAL A 152 19.52 -15.08 -6.55
CA VAL A 152 18.37 -15.56 -5.73
C VAL A 152 17.47 -16.56 -6.47
N GLU A 153 17.92 -17.15 -7.59
CA GLU A 153 17.09 -18.05 -8.42
C GLU A 153 16.46 -19.21 -7.64
N ASN A 154 17.22 -19.81 -6.73
CA ASN A 154 16.75 -20.90 -5.90
C ASN A 154 16.21 -20.43 -4.52
N PHE A 155 16.15 -19.14 -4.28
CA PHE A 155 15.81 -18.53 -2.99
C PHE A 155 14.64 -17.54 -3.13
N GLN A 156 13.58 -17.98 -3.80
CA GLN A 156 12.41 -17.14 -4.03
C GLN A 156 11.10 -17.86 -3.71
N VAL A 157 10.04 -17.09 -3.53
CA VAL A 157 8.68 -17.60 -3.37
C VAL A 157 8.22 -18.31 -4.64
N GLU A 158 7.32 -19.27 -4.51
CA GLU A 158 6.74 -19.98 -5.65
C GLU A 158 5.90 -19.05 -6.54
N ASN A 159 5.83 -19.41 -7.81
CA ASN A 159 4.96 -18.75 -8.76
C ASN A 159 3.48 -18.93 -8.39
N GLY A 160 2.73 -17.83 -8.38
CA GLY A 160 1.30 -17.90 -8.09
C GLY A 160 0.56 -16.64 -8.54
N ILE A 161 -0.74 -16.81 -8.77
CA ILE A 161 -1.69 -15.71 -9.01
C ILE A 161 -2.70 -15.75 -7.87
N TYR A 162 -2.86 -14.62 -7.21
CA TYR A 162 -3.69 -14.52 -6.01
C TYR A 162 -4.61 -13.31 -6.09
N LEU A 163 -5.75 -13.41 -5.43
CA LEU A 163 -6.64 -12.29 -5.18
C LEU A 163 -6.36 -11.76 -3.76
N GLN A 164 -6.18 -10.44 -3.64
CA GLN A 164 -6.05 -9.73 -2.37
C GLN A 164 -7.22 -8.76 -2.22
N GLY A 165 -8.10 -9.00 -1.26
CA GLY A 165 -9.16 -8.07 -0.88
C GLY A 165 -8.69 -7.12 0.21
N THR A 166 -9.11 -5.85 0.13
CA THR A 166 -8.82 -4.82 1.14
C THR A 166 -10.03 -3.97 1.40
N VAL A 167 -10.33 -3.71 2.68
CA VAL A 167 -11.33 -2.74 3.13
C VAL A 167 -10.70 -1.87 4.21
N GLU A 168 -10.78 -0.56 4.05
CA GLU A 168 -10.40 0.41 5.08
C GLU A 168 -11.60 1.29 5.42
N VAL A 169 -11.79 1.57 6.69
CA VAL A 169 -12.77 2.53 7.22
C VAL A 169 -12.04 3.51 8.11
N GLY A 170 -12.18 4.80 7.84
CA GLY A 170 -11.59 5.86 8.64
C GLY A 170 -12.51 7.06 8.76
N ARG A 171 -12.15 7.99 9.64
CA ARG A 171 -12.86 9.27 9.77
C ARG A 171 -11.87 10.37 10.07
N GLU A 172 -11.89 11.42 9.27
CA GLU A 172 -11.05 12.58 9.52
C GLU A 172 -11.79 13.60 10.40
N PHE A 173 -11.08 14.12 11.41
CA PHE A 173 -11.51 15.16 12.32
C PHE A 173 -10.58 16.35 12.16
N ASP A 174 -11.15 17.53 11.92
CA ASP A 174 -10.40 18.79 11.96
C ASP A 174 -10.34 19.32 13.39
N MET A 175 -9.13 19.57 13.86
CA MET A 175 -8.84 20.07 15.21
C MET A 175 -8.06 21.41 15.15
N GLY A 176 -8.49 22.34 14.30
CA GLY A 176 -7.94 23.68 14.20
C GLY A 176 -6.55 23.72 13.56
N GLY A 177 -6.46 23.23 12.30
CA GLY A 177 -5.21 23.18 11.52
C GLY A 177 -4.45 21.87 11.64
N THR A 178 -4.90 20.97 12.50
CA THR A 178 -4.43 19.59 12.57
C THR A 178 -5.59 18.64 12.24
N ARG A 179 -5.41 17.79 11.26
CA ARG A 179 -6.39 16.76 10.91
C ARG A 179 -5.96 15.42 11.47
N VAL A 180 -6.85 14.79 12.23
CA VAL A 180 -6.64 13.50 12.90
C VAL A 180 -7.56 12.48 12.26
N ARG A 181 -7.00 11.38 11.72
CA ARG A 181 -7.78 10.34 11.05
C ARG A 181 -7.47 8.96 11.62
N PRO A 182 -8.21 8.49 12.65
CA PRO A 182 -8.21 7.08 13.01
C PRO A 182 -8.79 6.23 11.87
N PHE A 183 -8.29 4.99 11.75
CA PHE A 183 -8.76 4.03 10.76
C PHE A 183 -8.61 2.59 11.22
N VAL A 184 -9.38 1.72 10.59
CA VAL A 184 -9.21 0.27 10.64
C VAL A 184 -9.14 -0.28 9.22
N GLU A 185 -8.34 -1.33 9.01
CA GLU A 185 -8.15 -1.98 7.73
C GLU A 185 -8.22 -3.49 7.90
N LEU A 186 -8.88 -4.16 6.98
CA LEU A 186 -8.92 -5.61 6.86
C LEU A 186 -8.36 -6.00 5.49
N GLN A 187 -7.50 -7.00 5.49
CA GLN A 187 -6.96 -7.61 4.28
C GLN A 187 -7.17 -9.13 4.30
N ALA A 188 -7.42 -9.72 3.13
CA ALA A 188 -7.52 -11.16 2.96
C ALA A 188 -7.02 -11.60 1.59
N GLY A 189 -6.09 -12.56 1.56
CA GLY A 189 -5.51 -13.09 0.31
C GLY A 189 -4.05 -13.45 0.43
N VAL A 190 -3.16 -12.65 -0.14
CA VAL A 190 -1.70 -12.84 -0.04
C VAL A 190 -1.25 -12.61 1.39
N GLU A 191 -1.73 -11.55 2.03
CA GLU A 191 -1.66 -11.38 3.47
C GLU A 191 -3.08 -11.32 4.03
N THR A 192 -3.30 -11.96 5.17
CA THR A 192 -4.55 -11.89 5.94
C THR A 192 -4.25 -11.20 7.24
N LEU A 193 -4.84 -10.04 7.44
CA LEU A 193 -4.58 -9.22 8.62
C LEU A 193 -5.76 -8.30 8.98
N ALA A 194 -5.76 -7.87 10.24
CA ALA A 194 -6.58 -6.76 10.73
C ALA A 194 -5.63 -5.69 11.30
N ARG A 195 -5.85 -4.44 10.93
CA ARG A 195 -5.00 -3.30 11.30
C ARG A 195 -5.83 -2.17 11.87
N ALA A 196 -5.27 -1.44 12.83
CA ALA A 196 -5.81 -0.20 13.33
C ALA A 196 -4.70 0.84 13.46
N GLY A 197 -5.01 2.11 13.20
CA GLY A 197 -4.02 3.16 13.25
C GLY A 197 -4.61 4.56 13.24
N VAL A 198 -3.69 5.54 13.19
CA VAL A 198 -4.03 6.97 13.12
C VAL A 198 -3.07 7.70 12.20
N ASP A 199 -3.61 8.63 11.43
CA ASP A 199 -2.86 9.62 10.65
C ASP A 199 -3.10 11.01 11.20
N LEU A 200 -2.04 11.79 11.31
CA LEU A 200 -2.04 13.22 11.67
C LEU A 200 -1.52 14.01 10.47
N THR A 201 -2.21 15.06 10.09
CA THR A 201 -1.78 15.97 9.03
C THR A 201 -1.78 17.40 9.57
N PHE A 202 -0.65 18.07 9.47
CA PHE A 202 -0.47 19.48 9.82
C PHE A 202 -0.31 20.27 8.53
N GLY A 203 -1.18 21.26 8.30
CA GLY A 203 -1.25 22.02 7.05
C GLY A 203 -2.30 21.46 6.08
N ASP A 204 -2.27 21.92 4.83
CA ASP A 204 -3.39 21.80 3.90
C ASP A 204 -3.32 20.58 2.97
N TYR A 205 -2.25 19.78 3.03
CA TYR A 205 -2.04 18.63 2.13
C TYR A 205 -3.25 17.71 2.03
N GLY A 206 -3.82 17.62 0.82
CA GLY A 206 -5.00 16.81 0.51
C GLY A 206 -6.29 17.31 1.13
N LEU A 207 -6.38 18.58 1.55
CA LEU A 207 -7.62 19.19 2.04
C LEU A 207 -8.63 19.32 0.89
N GLY A 208 -9.84 18.78 1.08
CA GLY A 208 -10.86 18.72 0.04
C GLY A 208 -10.56 17.75 -1.12
N GLY A 209 -9.42 17.05 -1.08
CA GLY A 209 -9.00 16.06 -2.08
C GLY A 209 -9.19 14.62 -1.63
N LEU A 210 -8.74 13.69 -2.47
CA LEU A 210 -8.68 12.26 -2.14
C LEU A 210 -7.23 11.82 -1.99
N ARG A 211 -6.92 11.22 -0.85
CA ARG A 211 -5.62 10.59 -0.57
C ARG A 211 -5.74 9.07 -0.56
N LEU A 212 -4.84 8.41 -1.26
CA LEU A 212 -4.75 6.95 -1.35
C LEU A 212 -3.69 6.43 -0.37
N ARG A 213 -3.98 5.30 0.28
CA ARG A 213 -3.02 4.64 1.18
C ARG A 213 -2.15 3.64 0.40
N ASP A 214 -0.84 3.76 0.57
CA ASP A 214 0.09 2.74 0.10
C ASP A 214 0.08 1.52 1.03
N SER A 215 0.01 0.33 0.44
CA SER A 215 -0.15 -0.92 1.19
C SER A 215 1.07 -1.29 2.03
N THR A 216 2.29 -0.98 1.57
CA THR A 216 3.54 -1.31 2.28
C THR A 216 3.84 -0.32 3.39
N THR A 217 3.87 0.96 3.07
CA THR A 217 4.31 2.00 3.99
C THR A 217 3.20 2.59 4.85
N GLY A 218 1.95 2.47 4.38
CA GLY A 218 0.82 3.14 5.00
C GLY A 218 0.79 4.65 4.77
N GLN A 219 1.74 5.22 4.02
CA GLN A 219 1.70 6.63 3.62
C GLN A 219 0.42 6.92 2.83
N ARG A 220 -0.18 8.07 3.08
CA ARG A 220 -1.34 8.55 2.30
C ARG A 220 -0.90 9.68 1.38
N ILE A 221 -0.98 9.43 0.08
CA ILE A 221 -0.57 10.39 -0.95
C ILE A 221 -1.79 10.97 -1.66
N SER A 222 -1.72 12.26 -2.05
CA SER A 222 -2.78 12.92 -2.82
C SER A 222 -2.92 12.30 -4.20
N ALA A 223 -4.16 12.02 -4.60
CA ALA A 223 -4.49 11.50 -5.92
C ALA A 223 -5.51 12.36 -6.65
N VAL A 224 -6.40 13.01 -5.91
CA VAL A 224 -7.31 14.03 -6.42
C VAL A 224 -7.06 15.31 -5.63
N ASP A 225 -6.78 16.39 -6.32
CA ASP A 225 -6.52 17.67 -5.68
C ASP A 225 -7.84 18.29 -5.18
N GLY A 226 -7.78 18.91 -4.00
CA GLY A 226 -8.86 19.72 -3.44
C GLY A 226 -8.79 21.20 -3.81
N GLY A 227 -7.73 21.62 -4.52
CA GLY A 227 -7.52 23.00 -4.95
C GLY A 227 -7.10 23.98 -3.84
N ILE A 228 -6.67 23.46 -2.66
CA ILE A 228 -6.39 24.27 -1.47
C ILE A 228 -4.93 24.12 -1.01
N ASP A 229 -4.20 23.15 -1.54
CA ASP A 229 -2.83 22.84 -1.09
C ASP A 229 -1.86 24.00 -1.38
N SER A 230 -1.18 24.47 -0.33
CA SER A 230 -0.14 25.48 -0.48
C SER A 230 0.95 25.33 0.60
N GLY A 231 2.22 25.54 0.19
CA GLY A 231 3.35 25.54 1.10
C GLY A 231 3.66 24.17 1.70
N PHE A 232 4.17 24.17 2.93
CA PHE A 232 4.59 22.96 3.62
C PHE A 232 3.47 22.34 4.44
N SER A 233 3.37 21.02 4.37
CA SER A 233 2.55 20.20 5.26
C SER A 233 3.37 19.08 5.85
N PHE A 234 3.05 18.66 7.07
CA PHE A 234 3.73 17.56 7.76
C PHE A 234 2.72 16.45 8.06
N LEU A 235 3.16 15.22 7.89
CA LEU A 235 2.36 14.04 8.12
C LEU A 235 3.07 13.16 9.15
N VAL A 236 2.31 12.64 10.11
CA VAL A 236 2.79 11.66 11.08
C VAL A 236 1.71 10.60 11.23
N GLY A 237 2.08 9.35 11.38
CA GLY A 237 1.10 8.31 11.59
C GLY A 237 1.71 7.03 12.12
N GLY A 238 0.84 6.13 12.53
CA GLY A 238 1.23 4.82 12.98
C GLY A 238 0.06 3.86 12.97
N ASP A 239 0.38 2.59 12.86
CA ASP A 239 -0.59 1.52 12.92
C ASP A 239 0.00 0.23 13.47
N VAL A 240 -0.88 -0.61 13.99
CA VAL A 240 -0.58 -1.97 14.48
C VAL A 240 -1.50 -2.93 13.74
N ALA A 241 -0.94 -4.03 13.26
CA ALA A 241 -1.65 -5.10 12.59
C ALA A 241 -1.50 -6.42 13.35
N TYR A 242 -2.60 -7.15 13.49
CA TYR A 242 -2.58 -8.58 13.77
C TYR A 242 -2.59 -9.33 12.43
N VAL A 243 -1.58 -10.15 12.19
CA VAL A 243 -1.35 -10.87 10.93
C VAL A 243 -1.60 -12.37 11.16
N ASP A 244 -2.63 -12.92 10.52
CA ASP A 244 -2.96 -14.34 10.59
C ASP A 244 -2.07 -15.18 9.66
N SER A 245 -1.79 -14.67 8.46
CA SER A 245 -1.01 -15.40 7.46
C SER A 245 -0.38 -14.48 6.42
N SER A 246 0.74 -14.92 5.83
CA SER A 246 1.42 -14.25 4.72
C SER A 246 2.00 -15.27 3.76
N ARG A 247 1.68 -15.15 2.46
CA ARG A 247 2.26 -15.99 1.40
C ARG A 247 3.70 -15.58 1.05
N TYR A 248 4.12 -14.39 1.49
CA TYR A 248 5.52 -13.98 1.41
C TYR A 248 6.43 -14.78 2.37
N LEU A 249 5.82 -15.43 3.37
CA LEU A 249 6.49 -16.18 4.44
C LEU A 249 5.82 -17.56 4.55
N PRO A 250 6.09 -18.47 3.61
CA PRO A 250 5.41 -19.75 3.51
C PRO A 250 5.81 -20.67 4.69
N THR A 251 4.80 -21.12 5.43
CA THR A 251 5.00 -21.94 6.66
C THR A 251 5.53 -23.33 6.35
N ASP A 252 5.26 -23.87 5.18
CA ASP A 252 5.81 -25.15 4.67
C ASP A 252 7.31 -25.07 4.35
N ARG A 253 7.86 -23.84 4.20
CA ARG A 253 9.29 -23.55 4.09
C ARG A 253 9.93 -23.18 5.46
N GLY A 254 9.19 -23.33 6.54
CA GLY A 254 9.68 -23.11 7.91
C GLY A 254 9.57 -21.67 8.44
N TYR A 255 8.93 -20.76 7.70
CA TYR A 255 8.74 -19.39 8.20
C TYR A 255 7.62 -19.34 9.24
N VAL A 256 7.88 -18.60 10.31
CA VAL A 256 6.90 -18.25 11.34
C VAL A 256 6.66 -16.74 11.24
N VAL A 257 5.42 -16.38 10.95
CA VAL A 257 5.01 -14.98 10.82
C VAL A 257 5.00 -14.31 12.20
N GLU A 258 5.46 -13.06 12.29
CA GLU A 258 5.20 -12.24 13.48
C GLU A 258 3.73 -11.84 13.48
N ASP A 259 3.01 -12.29 14.52
CA ASP A 259 1.56 -12.08 14.64
C ASP A 259 1.20 -10.60 14.79
N VAL A 260 2.10 -9.80 15.38
CA VAL A 260 1.89 -8.37 15.60
C VAL A 260 2.96 -7.58 14.87
N ARG A 261 2.52 -6.76 13.92
CA ARG A 261 3.41 -5.87 13.16
C ARG A 261 2.97 -4.43 13.35
N TYR A 262 3.93 -3.51 13.34
CA TYR A 262 3.64 -2.08 13.40
C TYR A 262 4.37 -1.30 12.31
N ARG A 263 3.79 -0.17 11.96
CA ARG A 263 4.39 0.84 11.10
C ARG A 263 4.32 2.19 11.79
N MET A 264 5.42 2.93 11.76
CA MET A 264 5.46 4.34 12.15
C MET A 264 5.95 5.14 10.96
N ARG A 265 5.26 6.23 10.63
CA ARG A 265 5.54 7.03 9.44
C ARG A 265 5.57 8.51 9.75
N ALA A 266 6.45 9.20 9.04
CA ALA A 266 6.49 10.65 8.99
C ALA A 266 6.71 11.09 7.55
N GLY A 267 6.20 12.25 7.18
CA GLY A 267 6.36 12.79 5.83
C GLY A 267 6.28 14.31 5.82
N ILE A 268 6.83 14.86 4.75
CA ILE A 268 6.74 16.28 4.41
C ILE A 268 6.22 16.40 2.98
N ASN A 269 5.29 17.30 2.77
CA ASN A 269 4.81 17.70 1.45
C ASN A 269 5.08 19.19 1.26
N TYR A 270 5.49 19.56 0.05
CA TYR A 270 5.59 20.95 -0.37
C TYR A 270 4.77 21.13 -1.64
N ALA A 271 3.73 21.98 -1.56
CA ALA A 271 2.85 22.31 -2.65
C ALA A 271 3.20 23.69 -3.22
N PHE A 272 3.27 23.79 -4.56
CA PHE A 272 3.56 25.01 -5.30
C PHE A 272 2.80 25.03 -6.62
N GLY A 273 1.91 26.02 -6.76
CA GLY A 273 0.98 26.05 -7.89
C GLY A 273 0.10 24.79 -7.93
N SER A 274 0.02 24.13 -9.08
CA SER A 274 -0.71 22.86 -9.28
C SER A 274 0.17 21.61 -9.06
N SER A 275 1.35 21.78 -8.47
CA SER A 275 2.32 20.69 -8.29
C SER A 275 2.63 20.50 -6.82
N ASN A 276 2.99 19.26 -6.46
CA ASN A 276 3.48 18.95 -5.12
C ASN A 276 4.60 17.91 -5.15
N ILE A 277 5.44 17.97 -4.13
CA ILE A 277 6.50 16.99 -3.87
C ILE A 277 6.30 16.46 -2.45
N PHE A 278 6.19 15.15 -2.33
CA PHE A 278 6.11 14.46 -1.06
C PHE A 278 7.34 13.60 -0.84
N TYR A 279 7.89 13.65 0.37
CA TYR A 279 8.86 12.69 0.87
C TYR A 279 8.41 12.16 2.22
N GLY A 280 8.48 10.84 2.41
CA GLY A 280 8.11 10.19 3.66
C GLY A 280 9.08 9.09 4.06
N LEU A 281 9.22 8.89 5.36
CA LEU A 281 9.92 7.75 5.97
C LEU A 281 8.92 6.87 6.69
N THR A 282 9.08 5.56 6.57
CA THR A 282 8.29 4.58 7.31
C THR A 282 9.19 3.55 7.96
N ARG A 283 9.10 3.44 9.28
CA ARG A 283 9.68 2.35 10.04
C ARG A 283 8.71 1.18 10.03
N LEU A 284 9.17 0.02 9.56
CA LEU A 284 8.47 -1.27 9.57
C LEU A 284 9.07 -2.14 10.66
N SER A 285 8.22 -2.82 11.44
CA SER A 285 8.67 -3.83 12.39
C SER A 285 9.14 -5.10 11.70
N GLU A 286 9.59 -6.06 12.46
CA GLU A 286 9.89 -7.41 12.02
C GLU A 286 8.62 -8.05 11.43
N GLU A 287 8.77 -8.87 10.38
CA GLU A 287 7.68 -9.57 9.71
C GLU A 287 7.67 -11.07 10.01
N PHE A 288 8.81 -11.62 10.44
CA PHE A 288 8.96 -13.06 10.75
C PHE A 288 9.89 -13.27 11.94
N VAL A 289 9.66 -14.35 12.66
CA VAL A 289 10.48 -14.76 13.81
C VAL A 289 11.90 -15.04 13.35
N GLY A 290 12.88 -14.40 13.99
CA GLY A 290 14.29 -14.48 13.64
C GLY A 290 14.77 -13.38 12.67
N GLN A 291 13.90 -12.50 12.22
CA GLN A 291 14.35 -11.29 11.50
C GLN A 291 15.16 -10.40 12.43
N PRO A 292 16.40 -10.00 12.06
CA PRO A 292 17.31 -9.31 12.99
C PRO A 292 16.98 -7.85 13.25
N GLY A 293 15.71 -7.47 13.15
CA GLY A 293 15.20 -6.12 13.42
C GLY A 293 14.32 -5.60 12.30
N GLY A 294 13.66 -4.48 12.55
CA GLY A 294 12.84 -3.81 11.56
C GLY A 294 13.68 -3.02 10.55
N GLN A 295 13.03 -2.42 9.54
CA GLN A 295 13.66 -1.59 8.52
C GLN A 295 12.99 -0.23 8.38
N THR A 296 13.71 0.74 7.81
CA THR A 296 13.15 2.03 7.42
C THR A 296 13.19 2.17 5.91
N VAL A 297 12.04 2.45 5.31
CA VAL A 297 11.94 2.73 3.86
C VAL A 297 11.58 4.18 3.63
N GLY A 298 12.13 4.77 2.58
CA GLY A 298 11.78 6.10 2.11
C GLY A 298 10.78 6.04 0.97
N SER A 299 9.92 7.03 0.87
CA SER A 299 8.91 7.16 -0.18
C SER A 299 8.93 8.54 -0.80
N VAL A 300 8.82 8.61 -2.13
CA VAL A 300 8.74 9.87 -2.89
C VAL A 300 7.52 9.84 -3.81
N SER A 301 6.80 10.94 -3.85
CA SER A 301 5.70 11.19 -4.79
C SER A 301 5.83 12.57 -5.41
N PHE A 302 5.53 12.64 -6.70
CA PHE A 302 5.44 13.89 -7.44
C PHE A 302 4.05 14.00 -8.05
N GLY A 303 3.31 15.01 -7.65
CA GLY A 303 2.06 15.43 -8.30
C GLY A 303 2.37 16.58 -9.26
N ILE A 304 2.11 16.39 -10.54
CA ILE A 304 2.23 17.41 -11.56
C ILE A 304 0.91 17.43 -12.32
N GLU A 305 0.19 18.54 -12.26
CA GLU A 305 -0.96 18.81 -13.12
C GLU A 305 -0.49 19.67 -14.30
N PHE A 306 -0.81 19.20 -15.50
CA PHE A 306 -0.57 19.89 -16.77
C PHE A 306 -1.85 20.51 -17.29
#